data_51ca14890bfdf4b976d53757133dc617
#
_entry.id   51ca14890bfdf4b976d53757133dc617
#
_cell.length_a   1.000
_cell.length_b   1.000
_cell.length_c   1.000
_cell.angle_alpha   90.00
_cell.angle_beta   90.00
_cell.angle_gamma   90.00
#
_symmetry.space_group_name_H-M   'P 1'
#
loop_
_entity.id
_entity.type
_entity.pdbx_description
1 polymer ?
#
loop_
_entity_poly.entity_id
_entity_poly.type
_entity_poly.pdbx_seq_one_letter_code
_entity_poly.pdbx_strand_id
1 'polypeptide(L)'
;MDRRDFLKAVAITGAAMTLRPHGAMDVLAQPVKSSSNGTPADLIAVMGGEPDEMLRRALTEVGGIGRFVKKGQKVLVKPNIGWDKTPELAGNTNPKLITELIRQCFAAGASEVTVFDHT
;
A
#
# COMPACT_ATOMS: atom_id res chain seq x y z
N MET A 1 4.17 -0.54 25.97
CA MET A 1 4.01 0.90 25.71
C MET A 1 2.59 1.27 26.10
N ASP A 2 2.43 2.04 27.18
CA ASP A 2 1.13 2.39 27.71
C ASP A 2 0.49 3.50 26.84
N ARG A 3 -0.87 3.54 26.76
CA ARG A 3 -1.61 4.58 26.00
C ARG A 3 -1.21 6.01 26.38
N ARG A 4 -0.82 6.22 27.64
CA ARG A 4 -0.32 7.51 28.13
C ARG A 4 1.03 7.90 27.54
N ASP A 5 1.91 6.94 27.30
CA ASP A 5 3.25 7.19 26.77
C ASP A 5 3.17 7.49 25.26
N PHE A 6 2.23 6.87 24.56
CA PHE A 6 1.93 7.19 23.17
C PHE A 6 1.43 8.64 23.01
N LEU A 7 0.50 9.08 23.87
CA LEU A 7 -0.03 10.44 23.83
C LEU A 7 1.04 11.50 24.19
N LYS A 8 1.97 11.18 25.09
CA LYS A 8 3.09 12.08 25.42
C LYS A 8 4.07 12.19 24.23
N ALA A 9 4.35 11.10 23.53
CA ALA A 9 5.21 11.11 22.34
C ALA A 9 4.61 11.97 21.21
N VAL A 10 3.29 11.91 21.00
CA VAL A 10 2.59 12.75 20.02
C VAL A 10 2.57 14.23 20.40
N ALA A 11 2.49 14.56 21.71
CA ALA A 11 2.47 15.94 22.19
C ALA A 11 3.82 16.65 22.06
N ILE A 12 4.94 15.92 22.11
CA ILE A 12 6.29 16.50 22.00
C ILE A 12 6.65 16.86 20.55
N THR A 13 6.04 16.20 19.56
CA THR A 13 6.29 16.49 18.14
C THR A 13 5.47 17.68 17.61
N GLY A 14 4.50 18.17 18.37
CA GLY A 14 3.59 19.27 17.97
C GLY A 14 4.05 20.68 18.33
N ALA A 15 5.16 20.89 19.00
CA ALA A 15 5.52 22.20 19.60
C ALA A 15 6.48 23.07 18.76
N ALA A 16 6.66 22.82 17.48
CA ALA A 16 7.47 23.67 16.59
C ALA A 16 6.65 24.22 15.40
N MET A 17 5.44 24.74 15.67
CA MET A 17 4.74 25.63 14.70
C MET A 17 5.06 27.08 15.04
N THR A 18 6.11 27.63 14.45
CA THR A 18 6.28 29.08 14.34
C THR A 18 5.23 29.62 13.35
N LEU A 19 4.32 30.44 13.85
CA LEU A 19 3.36 31.20 13.06
C LEU A 19 4.08 32.05 12.02
N ARG A 20 3.94 31.70 10.73
CA ARG A 20 4.19 32.60 9.61
C ARG A 20 2.83 32.97 8.99
N PRO A 21 2.48 34.24 8.89
CA PRO A 21 1.29 34.68 8.18
C PRO A 21 1.54 34.69 6.66
N HIS A 22 0.55 34.23 5.91
CA HIS A 22 0.38 34.33 4.44
C HIS A 22 1.26 33.42 3.56
N GLY A 23 0.64 32.41 3.01
CA GLY A 23 1.14 31.63 1.91
C GLY A 23 0.70 30.17 1.99
N ALA A 24 0.23 29.64 0.88
CA ALA A 24 -0.29 28.31 0.67
C ALA A 24 0.36 27.25 1.57
N MET A 25 -0.46 26.44 2.22
CA MET A 25 -0.02 25.23 2.90
C MET A 25 0.47 24.23 1.83
N ASP A 26 1.73 24.33 1.45
CA ASP A 26 2.46 23.20 0.92
C ASP A 26 2.65 22.23 2.09
N VAL A 27 1.70 21.34 2.26
CA VAL A 27 1.94 20.11 3.01
C VAL A 27 2.87 19.29 2.15
N LEU A 28 4.15 19.60 2.24
CA LEU A 28 5.20 18.74 1.71
C LEU A 28 5.06 17.40 2.44
N ALA A 29 4.43 16.46 1.77
CA ALA A 29 4.49 15.06 2.16
C ALA A 29 5.98 14.68 2.18
N GLN A 30 6.59 14.76 3.36
CA GLN A 30 7.96 14.32 3.52
C GLN A 30 7.99 12.82 3.21
N PRO A 31 8.85 12.36 2.32
CA PRO A 31 9.00 10.94 2.12
C PRO A 31 9.44 10.35 3.46
N VAL A 32 8.60 9.51 4.03
CA VAL A 32 8.98 8.71 5.20
C VAL A 32 10.19 7.89 4.78
N LYS A 33 11.36 8.25 5.28
CA LYS A 33 12.57 7.45 5.04
C LYS A 33 12.32 6.09 5.68
N SER A 34 12.21 5.06 4.86
CA SER A 34 12.24 3.69 5.32
C SER A 34 13.56 3.48 6.08
N SER A 35 13.52 3.38 7.38
CA SER A 35 14.68 2.97 8.18
C SER A 35 14.72 1.44 8.16
N SER A 36 15.13 0.84 7.05
CA SER A 36 15.42 -0.58 7.01
C SER A 36 16.80 -0.83 7.59
N ASN A 37 16.87 -1.16 8.86
CA ASN A 37 18.07 -1.74 9.50
C ASN A 37 18.28 -3.20 9.04
N GLY A 38 18.16 -3.47 7.74
CA GLY A 38 18.42 -4.79 7.16
C GLY A 38 17.39 -5.89 7.48
N THR A 39 16.40 -5.62 8.32
CA THR A 39 15.30 -6.56 8.61
C THR A 39 14.17 -6.34 7.60
N PRO A 40 13.62 -7.39 6.98
CA PRO A 40 12.44 -7.26 6.14
C PRO A 40 11.29 -6.63 6.92
N ALA A 41 10.58 -5.69 6.30
CA ALA A 41 9.42 -5.09 6.94
C ALA A 41 8.25 -6.08 7.02
N ASP A 42 7.60 -6.15 8.17
CA ASP A 42 6.40 -6.97 8.37
C ASP A 42 5.14 -6.32 7.82
N LEU A 43 5.19 -5.01 7.60
CA LEU A 43 4.10 -4.21 7.06
C LEU A 43 4.64 -3.09 6.18
N ILE A 44 4.05 -2.94 5.00
CA ILE A 44 4.33 -1.83 4.08
C ILE A 44 3.07 -0.98 3.93
N ALA A 45 3.17 0.30 4.20
CA ALA A 45 2.13 1.28 3.92
C ALA A 45 2.57 2.22 2.80
N VAL A 46 1.79 2.28 1.72
CA VAL A 46 2.04 3.19 0.59
C VAL A 46 0.87 4.14 0.46
N MET A 47 1.15 5.42 0.37
CA MET A 47 0.16 6.48 0.23
C MET A 47 0.47 7.38 -0.96
N GLY A 48 -0.59 7.86 -1.61
CA GLY A 48 -0.50 8.79 -2.74
C GLY A 48 -0.08 8.12 -4.05
N GLY A 49 -0.74 8.49 -5.14
CA GLY A 49 -0.53 7.93 -6.47
C GLY A 49 -1.64 7.01 -6.94
N GLU A 50 -1.48 6.48 -8.14
CA GLU A 50 -2.42 5.54 -8.74
C GLU A 50 -2.33 4.16 -8.07
N PRO A 51 -3.44 3.41 -7.97
CA PRO A 51 -3.49 2.14 -7.27
C PRO A 51 -2.48 1.09 -7.76
N ASP A 52 -2.25 1.03 -9.06
CA ASP A 52 -1.27 0.13 -9.67
C ASP A 52 0.17 0.51 -9.33
N GLU A 53 0.48 1.82 -9.28
CA GLU A 53 1.79 2.32 -8.87
C GLU A 53 2.05 2.07 -7.38
N MET A 54 1.05 2.29 -6.54
CA MET A 54 1.15 2.00 -5.11
C MET A 54 1.43 0.51 -4.88
N LEU A 55 0.75 -0.38 -5.62
CA LEU A 55 1.02 -1.82 -5.54
C LEU A 55 2.45 -2.17 -5.97
N ARG A 56 2.93 -1.60 -7.09
CA ARG A 56 4.31 -1.83 -7.55
C ARG A 56 5.32 -1.43 -6.49
N ARG A 57 5.15 -0.26 -5.88
CA ARG A 57 6.02 0.23 -4.82
C ARG A 57 6.00 -0.70 -3.61
N ALA A 58 4.80 -1.05 -3.12
CA ALA A 58 4.66 -1.96 -1.97
C ALA A 58 5.36 -3.32 -2.23
N LEU A 59 5.14 -3.91 -3.40
CA LEU A 59 5.75 -5.18 -3.76
C LEU A 59 7.28 -5.08 -3.90
N THR A 60 7.80 -3.97 -4.42
CA THR A 60 9.25 -3.74 -4.49
C THR A 60 9.88 -3.74 -3.10
N GLU A 61 9.26 -3.07 -2.13
CA GLU A 61 9.76 -2.99 -0.74
C GLU A 61 9.79 -4.36 -0.04
N VAL A 62 8.88 -5.26 -0.38
CA VAL A 62 8.90 -6.64 0.14
C VAL A 62 9.78 -7.60 -0.67
N GLY A 63 10.53 -7.10 -1.65
CA GLY A 63 11.42 -7.92 -2.49
C GLY A 63 10.75 -8.55 -3.70
N GLY A 64 9.64 -7.98 -4.17
CA GLY A 64 8.92 -8.35 -5.39
C GLY A 64 7.96 -9.52 -5.24
N ILE A 65 7.04 -9.62 -6.19
CA ILE A 65 6.03 -10.69 -6.24
C ILE A 65 6.66 -12.08 -6.33
N GLY A 66 7.86 -12.20 -6.89
CA GLY A 66 8.60 -13.46 -7.00
C GLY A 66 8.98 -14.11 -5.66
N ARG A 67 8.86 -13.41 -4.54
CA ARG A 67 8.94 -14.03 -3.20
C ARG A 67 7.75 -14.94 -2.93
N PHE A 68 6.59 -14.60 -3.45
CA PHE A 68 5.31 -15.24 -3.14
C PHE A 68 4.86 -16.17 -4.26
N VAL A 69 5.11 -15.80 -5.52
CA VAL A 69 4.69 -16.55 -6.70
C VAL A 69 5.89 -17.17 -7.41
N LYS A 70 5.83 -18.47 -7.66
CA LYS A 70 6.87 -19.25 -8.36
C LYS A 70 6.37 -19.69 -9.72
N LYS A 71 7.32 -19.93 -10.63
CA LYS A 71 7.02 -20.43 -11.98
C LYS A 71 6.16 -21.69 -11.93
N GLY A 72 5.10 -21.72 -12.75
CA GLY A 72 4.20 -22.85 -12.89
C GLY A 72 3.09 -22.90 -11.84
N GLN A 73 3.10 -22.05 -10.81
CA GLN A 73 2.03 -22.04 -9.82
C GLN A 73 0.71 -21.48 -10.39
N LYS A 74 -0.38 -21.99 -9.87
CA LYS A 74 -1.72 -21.41 -10.01
C LYS A 74 -1.95 -20.46 -8.84
N VAL A 75 -2.37 -19.25 -9.15
CA VAL A 75 -2.59 -18.18 -8.17
C VAL A 75 -4.07 -17.86 -8.09
N LEU A 76 -4.58 -17.74 -6.89
CA LEU A 76 -5.91 -17.28 -6.62
C LEU A 76 -5.86 -15.89 -6.03
N VAL A 77 -6.55 -14.95 -6.66
CA VAL A 77 -6.69 -13.56 -6.19
C VAL A 77 -8.12 -13.37 -5.70
N LYS A 78 -8.26 -12.99 -4.44
CA LYS A 78 -9.56 -12.64 -3.86
C LYS A 78 -9.64 -11.12 -3.64
N PRO A 79 -10.16 -10.35 -4.57
CA PRO A 79 -10.51 -8.95 -4.32
C PRO A 79 -11.76 -8.89 -3.45
N ASN A 80 -12.04 -7.73 -2.88
CA ASN A 80 -13.32 -7.45 -2.27
C ASN A 80 -14.25 -6.85 -3.33
N ILE A 81 -15.31 -7.60 -3.71
CA ILE A 81 -16.30 -7.20 -4.71
C ILE A 81 -17.69 -7.41 -4.10
N GLY A 82 -18.10 -6.51 -3.21
CA GLY A 82 -19.36 -6.65 -2.47
C GLY A 82 -20.41 -5.60 -2.80
N TRP A 83 -20.08 -4.59 -3.60
CA TRP A 83 -20.94 -3.43 -3.79
C TRP A 83 -21.03 -3.00 -5.24
N ASP A 84 -22.24 -2.65 -5.68
CA ASP A 84 -22.47 -1.98 -6.97
C ASP A 84 -22.06 -0.50 -6.85
N LYS A 85 -20.75 -0.27 -6.84
CA LYS A 85 -20.13 1.06 -6.70
C LYS A 85 -18.99 1.23 -7.68
N THR A 86 -18.84 2.46 -8.18
CA THR A 86 -17.70 2.84 -9.02
C THR A 86 -16.40 2.89 -8.19
N PRO A 87 -15.23 2.76 -8.82
CA PRO A 87 -13.93 2.77 -8.12
C PRO A 87 -13.70 4.01 -7.26
N GLU A 88 -14.26 5.16 -7.63
CA GLU A 88 -14.13 6.44 -6.92
C GLU A 88 -14.79 6.41 -5.54
N LEU A 89 -15.77 5.54 -5.34
CA LEU A 89 -16.47 5.37 -4.06
C LEU A 89 -15.76 4.39 -3.11
N ALA A 90 -14.67 3.78 -3.57
CA ALA A 90 -13.81 2.88 -2.77
C ALA A 90 -14.57 1.75 -2.03
N GLY A 91 -15.74 1.35 -2.54
CA GLY A 91 -16.54 0.26 -1.95
C GLY A 91 -15.96 -1.13 -2.25
N ASN A 92 -15.14 -1.23 -3.29
CA ASN A 92 -14.54 -2.47 -3.77
C ASN A 92 -13.02 -2.31 -3.91
N THR A 93 -12.31 -3.43 -4.07
CA THR A 93 -10.90 -3.38 -4.45
C THR A 93 -10.75 -2.73 -5.82
N ASN A 94 -9.87 -1.74 -5.95
CA ASN A 94 -9.72 -0.99 -7.17
C ASN A 94 -9.28 -1.89 -8.35
N PRO A 95 -9.96 -1.86 -9.52
CA PRO A 95 -9.63 -2.70 -10.66
C PRO A 95 -8.20 -2.52 -11.20
N LYS A 96 -7.66 -1.30 -11.17
CA LYS A 96 -6.27 -1.04 -11.59
C LYS A 96 -5.27 -1.81 -10.75
N LEU A 97 -5.50 -1.87 -9.43
CA LEU A 97 -4.66 -2.64 -8.51
C LEU A 97 -4.71 -4.13 -8.84
N ILE A 98 -5.92 -4.69 -9.08
CA ILE A 98 -6.09 -6.11 -9.43
C ILE A 98 -5.42 -6.43 -10.75
N THR A 99 -5.59 -5.59 -11.77
CA THR A 99 -4.96 -5.76 -13.08
C THR A 99 -3.44 -5.82 -12.95
N GLU A 100 -2.86 -4.91 -12.18
CA GLU A 100 -1.41 -4.88 -11.96
C GLU A 100 -0.93 -6.13 -11.18
N LEU A 101 -1.68 -6.57 -10.16
CA LEU A 101 -1.36 -7.79 -9.43
C LEU A 101 -1.32 -9.01 -10.35
N ILE A 102 -2.34 -9.18 -11.19
CA ILE A 102 -2.42 -10.27 -12.18
C ILE A 102 -1.21 -10.23 -13.12
N ARG A 103 -0.90 -9.04 -13.67
CA ARG A 103 0.25 -8.85 -14.56
C ARG A 103 1.56 -9.28 -13.89
N GLN A 104 1.75 -8.92 -12.63
CA GLN A 104 2.96 -9.30 -11.88
C GLN A 104 3.01 -10.80 -11.58
N CYS A 105 1.89 -11.45 -11.28
CA CYS A 105 1.84 -12.90 -11.10
C CYS A 105 2.29 -13.63 -12.36
N PHE A 106 1.79 -13.25 -13.53
CA PHE A 106 2.24 -13.83 -14.80
C PHE A 106 3.72 -13.51 -15.08
N ALA A 107 4.18 -12.30 -14.80
CA ALA A 107 5.59 -11.94 -14.95
C ALA A 107 6.52 -12.78 -14.06
N ALA A 108 6.05 -13.21 -12.90
CA ALA A 108 6.76 -14.15 -12.03
C ALA A 108 6.68 -15.62 -12.50
N GLY A 109 5.91 -15.88 -13.54
CA GLY A 109 5.80 -17.22 -14.16
C GLY A 109 4.62 -18.05 -13.66
N ALA A 110 3.59 -17.44 -13.08
CA ALA A 110 2.34 -18.14 -12.78
C ALA A 110 1.77 -18.77 -14.05
N SER A 111 1.29 -20.01 -13.97
CA SER A 111 0.65 -20.72 -15.09
C SER A 111 -0.83 -20.33 -15.26
N GLU A 112 -1.45 -19.87 -14.19
CA GLU A 112 -2.86 -19.51 -14.16
C GLU A 112 -3.07 -18.48 -13.03
N VAL A 113 -3.93 -17.49 -13.29
CA VAL A 113 -4.40 -16.55 -12.26
C VAL A 113 -5.92 -16.53 -12.29
N THR A 114 -6.54 -17.00 -11.24
CA THR A 114 -8.00 -16.99 -11.07
C THR A 114 -8.38 -15.86 -10.13
N VAL A 115 -9.41 -15.09 -10.50
CA VAL A 115 -9.94 -14.02 -9.67
C VAL A 115 -11.38 -14.35 -9.32
N PHE A 116 -11.71 -14.37 -8.04
CA PHE A 116 -13.10 -14.54 -7.62
C PHE A 116 -13.36 -13.90 -6.25
N ASP A 117 -14.62 -13.59 -5.99
CA ASP A 117 -15.14 -13.29 -4.66
C ASP A 117 -16.45 -14.03 -4.45
N HIS A 118 -16.81 -14.26 -3.20
CA HIS A 118 -18.10 -14.78 -2.81
C HIS A 118 -18.94 -13.63 -2.25
N THR A 119 -19.98 -13.23 -2.98
CA THR A 119 -20.96 -12.21 -2.59
C THR A 119 -22.23 -12.88 -2.08
#